data_1341a7776f3ca850c51e7b7ac543bccb
#
_entry.id   1341a7776f3ca850c51e7b7ac543bccb
#
_cell.length_a   1.000
_cell.length_b   1.000
_cell.length_c   1.000
_cell.angle_alpha   90.00
_cell.angle_beta   90.00
_cell.angle_gamma   90.00
#
_symmetry.space_group_name_H-M   'P 1'
#
loop_
_entity.id
_entity.type
_entity.pdbx_description
1 polymer ?
#
loop_
_entity_poly.entity_id
_entity_poly.type
_entity_poly.pdbx_seq_one_letter_code
_entity_poly.pdbx_strand_id
1 'polypeptide(L)'
;MEQFTFYEWYADILQSMDDISAGKLANCICAYEFEDREPMEQLSDKEDFYWSNIAGILKEVKETESIGKIPKKYNLQSKHFTFYETYYKAMKLMNTRKQGIFVKAICAYMFGNEEPKFEDGTMQGYFTLCKRKMDISKKRKRSGRRGGAKKKKICAAPLTEETVSEVQRTETVTSPKILTYEDFRNAYPDIQGSLFGSAERYKTDLDWGDVAAKYDADEELKNVRNIFQLVRRYEQKYSEKW
;
A
#
# COMPACT_ATOMS: atom_id res chain seq x y z
N MET A 1 12.80 6.44 -7.46
CA MET A 1 11.58 5.81 -6.88
C MET A 1 11.51 4.36 -7.32
N GLU A 2 11.12 3.42 -6.46
CA GLU A 2 11.07 1.99 -6.84
C GLU A 2 9.68 1.52 -7.30
N GLN A 3 8.65 2.32 -7.05
CA GLN A 3 7.26 1.99 -7.34
C GLN A 3 6.37 3.24 -7.35
N PHE A 4 5.25 3.19 -8.09
CA PHE A 4 4.20 4.21 -8.06
C PHE A 4 2.80 3.58 -8.12
N THR A 5 1.77 4.39 -7.90
CA THR A 5 0.38 3.94 -7.96
C THR A 5 -0.14 4.02 -9.39
N PHE A 6 -0.49 2.86 -9.96
CA PHE A 6 -1.07 2.75 -11.30
C PHE A 6 -2.59 2.60 -11.20
N TYR A 7 -3.35 3.54 -11.72
CA TYR A 7 -4.80 3.57 -11.64
C TYR A 7 -5.48 2.81 -12.79
N GLU A 8 -6.70 2.29 -12.53
CA GLU A 8 -7.48 1.56 -13.53
C GLU A 8 -7.76 2.41 -14.78
N TRP A 9 -8.01 3.70 -14.64
CA TRP A 9 -8.25 4.59 -15.76
C TRP A 9 -7.02 4.79 -16.68
N TYR A 10 -5.77 4.63 -16.19
CA TYR A 10 -4.61 4.52 -17.09
C TYR A 10 -4.72 3.27 -17.97
N ALA A 11 -5.13 2.14 -17.36
CA ALA A 11 -5.32 0.91 -18.09
C ALA A 11 -6.40 1.03 -19.16
N ASP A 12 -7.51 1.69 -18.86
CA ASP A 12 -8.62 1.91 -19.79
C ASP A 12 -8.15 2.74 -21.00
N ILE A 13 -7.36 3.79 -20.78
CA ILE A 13 -6.74 4.58 -21.86
C ILE A 13 -5.82 3.71 -22.70
N LEU A 14 -4.90 2.98 -22.08
CA LEU A 14 -3.95 2.12 -22.81
C LEU A 14 -4.66 1.03 -23.61
N GLN A 15 -5.72 0.44 -23.07
CA GLN A 15 -6.52 -0.57 -23.79
C GLN A 15 -7.26 0.00 -25.00
N SER A 16 -7.64 1.28 -24.97
CA SER A 16 -8.32 1.97 -26.09
C SER A 16 -7.38 2.35 -27.25
N MET A 17 -6.07 2.22 -27.07
CA MET A 17 -5.02 2.58 -28.05
C MET A 17 -4.51 1.34 -28.77
N ASP A 18 -3.91 1.55 -29.95
CA ASP A 18 -3.10 0.51 -30.59
C ASP A 18 -1.83 0.21 -29.75
N ASP A 19 -1.13 -0.88 -30.07
CA ASP A 19 -0.02 -1.33 -29.23
C ASP A 19 1.21 -0.40 -29.27
N ILE A 20 1.43 0.31 -30.38
CA ILE A 20 2.55 1.24 -30.49
C ILE A 20 2.26 2.48 -29.64
N SER A 21 1.10 3.08 -29.82
CA SER A 21 0.67 4.26 -29.03
C SER A 21 0.58 3.96 -27.54
N ALA A 22 0.06 2.77 -27.18
CA ALA A 22 0.02 2.32 -25.79
C ALA A 22 1.44 2.16 -25.22
N GLY A 23 2.37 1.63 -26.00
CA GLY A 23 3.78 1.50 -25.61
C GLY A 23 4.46 2.84 -25.36
N LYS A 24 4.26 3.82 -26.26
CA LYS A 24 4.77 5.18 -26.09
C LYS A 24 4.21 5.84 -24.84
N LEU A 25 2.89 5.84 -24.67
CA LEU A 25 2.25 6.47 -23.52
C LEU A 25 2.67 5.82 -22.21
N ALA A 26 2.72 4.49 -22.14
CA ALA A 26 3.19 3.78 -20.95
C ALA A 26 4.66 4.11 -20.64
N ASN A 27 5.50 4.24 -21.66
CA ASN A 27 6.89 4.64 -21.50
C ASN A 27 7.01 6.08 -20.96
N CYS A 28 6.18 7.01 -21.45
CA CYS A 28 6.12 8.39 -20.91
C CYS A 28 5.76 8.40 -19.43
N ILE A 29 4.70 7.67 -19.03
CA ILE A 29 4.28 7.56 -17.62
C ILE A 29 5.41 7.00 -16.76
N CYS A 30 6.04 5.91 -17.19
CA CYS A 30 7.11 5.27 -16.45
C CYS A 30 8.38 6.13 -16.38
N ALA A 31 8.77 6.80 -17.46
CA ALA A 31 9.92 7.68 -17.50
C ALA A 31 9.72 8.89 -16.57
N TYR A 32 8.53 9.46 -16.55
CA TYR A 32 8.18 10.55 -15.64
C TYR A 32 8.23 10.11 -14.17
N GLU A 33 7.69 8.93 -13.87
CA GLU A 33 7.62 8.44 -12.48
C GLU A 33 8.95 7.94 -11.94
N PHE A 34 9.74 7.24 -12.75
CA PHE A 34 10.98 6.61 -12.29
C PHE A 34 12.23 7.41 -12.56
N GLU A 35 12.24 8.24 -13.64
CA GLU A 35 13.43 8.94 -14.12
C GLU A 35 13.28 10.47 -14.06
N ASP A 36 12.13 11.00 -13.59
CA ASP A 36 11.78 12.44 -13.61
C ASP A 36 11.98 13.07 -15.00
N ARG A 37 11.65 12.32 -16.05
CA ARG A 37 11.93 12.71 -17.44
C ARG A 37 10.63 12.89 -18.22
N GLU A 38 10.50 14.08 -18.82
CA GLU A 38 9.45 14.38 -19.80
C GLU A 38 9.64 13.57 -21.10
N PRO A 39 8.58 13.33 -21.88
CA PRO A 39 8.67 12.64 -23.16
C PRO A 39 9.70 13.31 -24.09
N MET A 40 10.64 12.53 -24.59
CA MET A 40 11.63 13.00 -25.56
C MET A 40 11.20 12.70 -27.01
N GLU A 41 10.23 11.80 -27.21
CA GLU A 41 9.73 11.41 -28.52
C GLU A 41 8.57 12.32 -28.93
N GLN A 42 8.44 12.58 -30.23
CA GLN A 42 7.28 13.28 -30.76
C GLN A 42 6.04 12.39 -30.63
N LEU A 43 5.13 12.81 -29.79
CA LEU A 43 3.82 12.20 -29.62
C LEU A 43 2.87 12.63 -30.73
N SER A 44 1.96 11.75 -31.16
CA SER A 44 0.83 12.16 -32.00
C SER A 44 -0.14 13.00 -31.18
N ASP A 45 -1.01 13.78 -31.85
CA ASP A 45 -2.00 14.62 -31.17
C ASP A 45 -2.84 13.86 -30.14
N LYS A 46 -3.19 12.61 -30.45
CA LYS A 46 -3.94 11.73 -29.54
C LYS A 46 -3.10 11.29 -28.34
N GLU A 47 -1.85 10.93 -28.55
CA GLU A 47 -0.92 10.53 -27.49
C GLU A 47 -0.61 11.73 -26.58
N ASP A 48 -0.37 12.90 -27.17
CA ASP A 48 -0.09 14.14 -26.43
C ASP A 48 -1.30 14.59 -25.60
N PHE A 49 -2.51 14.48 -26.14
CA PHE A 49 -3.73 14.77 -25.38
C PHE A 49 -3.83 13.91 -24.11
N TYR A 50 -3.60 12.60 -24.21
CA TYR A 50 -3.63 11.72 -23.05
C TYR A 50 -2.47 11.99 -22.12
N TRP A 51 -1.26 12.19 -22.66
CA TRP A 51 -0.09 12.50 -21.85
C TRP A 51 -0.25 13.77 -21.03
N SER A 52 -0.68 14.87 -21.65
CA SER A 52 -0.86 16.16 -20.97
C SER A 52 -1.85 16.07 -19.80
N ASN A 53 -2.93 15.30 -19.96
CA ASN A 53 -3.90 15.09 -18.88
C ASN A 53 -3.32 14.20 -17.75
N ILE A 54 -2.59 13.13 -18.10
CA ILE A 54 -1.95 12.24 -17.14
C ILE A 54 -0.83 12.98 -16.38
N ALA A 55 0.04 13.69 -17.10
CA ALA A 55 1.16 14.44 -16.54
C ALA A 55 0.71 15.46 -15.50
N GLY A 56 -0.38 16.17 -15.75
CA GLY A 56 -0.97 17.09 -14.78
C GLY A 56 -1.33 16.43 -13.45
N ILE A 57 -1.91 15.24 -13.53
CA ILE A 57 -2.27 14.45 -12.32
C ILE A 57 -1.01 13.89 -11.63
N LEU A 58 -0.06 13.34 -12.39
CA LEU A 58 1.20 12.83 -11.84
C LEU A 58 1.98 13.93 -11.12
N LYS A 59 2.02 15.13 -11.69
CA LYS A 59 2.66 16.29 -11.08
C LYS A 59 1.98 16.68 -9.76
N GLU A 60 0.66 16.78 -9.74
CA GLU A 60 -0.11 17.07 -8.52
C GLU A 60 0.10 16.00 -7.43
N VAL A 61 0.18 14.73 -7.81
CA VAL A 61 0.46 13.63 -6.87
C VAL A 61 1.87 13.78 -6.29
N LYS A 62 2.90 13.98 -7.10
CA LYS A 62 4.28 14.18 -6.64
C LYS A 62 4.43 15.38 -5.71
N GLU A 63 3.82 16.52 -6.08
CA GLU A 63 3.82 17.73 -5.25
C GLU A 63 3.16 17.47 -3.89
N THR A 64 2.07 16.72 -3.88
CA THR A 64 1.32 16.41 -2.65
C THR A 64 2.04 15.38 -1.78
N GLU A 65 2.70 14.40 -2.37
CA GLU A 65 3.52 13.41 -1.66
C GLU A 65 4.75 14.08 -1.02
N SER A 66 5.35 15.06 -1.68
CA SER A 66 6.49 15.84 -1.14
C SER A 66 6.12 16.61 0.13
N ILE A 67 4.84 16.99 0.28
CA ILE A 67 4.29 17.70 1.45
C ILE A 67 3.76 16.69 2.50
N GLY A 68 3.85 15.38 2.24
CA GLY A 68 3.35 14.32 3.13
C GLY A 68 1.82 14.20 3.15
N LYS A 69 1.13 14.73 2.16
CA LYS A 69 -0.33 14.63 2.01
C LYS A 69 -0.66 13.83 0.76
N ILE A 70 -1.52 12.83 0.87
CA ILE A 70 -2.07 12.11 -0.28
C ILE A 70 -3.27 12.92 -0.80
N PRO A 71 -3.35 13.23 -2.11
CA PRO A 71 -4.49 13.94 -2.67
C PRO A 71 -5.77 13.15 -2.47
N LYS A 72 -6.66 13.63 -1.61
CA LYS A 72 -7.91 12.92 -1.27
C LYS A 72 -8.80 12.67 -2.49
N LYS A 73 -8.78 13.55 -3.48
CA LYS A 73 -9.64 13.46 -4.67
C LYS A 73 -9.27 12.31 -5.63
N TYR A 74 -8.03 11.85 -5.63
CA TYR A 74 -7.58 10.76 -6.54
C TYR A 74 -7.59 9.38 -5.89
N ASN A 75 -7.63 9.31 -4.55
CA ASN A 75 -7.33 8.08 -3.82
C ASN A 75 -8.55 7.25 -3.40
N LEU A 76 -9.77 7.78 -3.46
CA LEU A 76 -10.86 7.18 -2.68
C LEU A 76 -11.79 6.24 -3.46
N GLN A 77 -11.78 6.20 -4.79
CA GLN A 77 -12.74 5.40 -5.55
C GLN A 77 -12.18 4.63 -6.75
N SER A 78 -10.97 4.95 -7.22
CA SER A 78 -10.39 4.24 -8.37
C SER A 78 -9.67 2.97 -7.95
N LYS A 79 -9.93 1.89 -8.65
CA LYS A 79 -9.10 0.69 -8.52
C LYS A 79 -7.69 1.04 -8.97
N HIS A 80 -6.70 0.50 -8.28
CA HIS A 80 -5.29 0.74 -8.58
C HIS A 80 -4.44 -0.46 -8.17
N PHE A 81 -3.22 -0.52 -8.67
CA PHE A 81 -2.20 -1.44 -8.20
C PHE A 81 -0.83 -0.74 -8.12
N THR A 82 0.12 -1.37 -7.45
CA THR A 82 1.49 -0.87 -7.38
C THR A 82 2.25 -1.29 -8.62
N PHE A 83 2.69 -0.32 -9.43
CA PHE A 83 3.57 -0.53 -10.57
C PHE A 83 5.03 -0.42 -10.10
N TYR A 84 5.81 -1.47 -10.32
CA TYR A 84 7.20 -1.52 -9.88
C TYR A 84 8.18 -1.16 -11.00
N GLU A 85 9.29 -0.53 -10.63
CA GLU A 85 10.37 -0.20 -11.56
C GLU A 85 10.87 -1.43 -12.35
N THR A 86 10.81 -2.62 -11.75
CA THR A 86 11.17 -3.86 -12.45
C THR A 86 10.31 -4.14 -13.68
N TYR A 87 9.05 -3.69 -13.71
CA TYR A 87 8.19 -3.83 -14.90
C TYR A 87 8.67 -2.87 -16.00
N TYR A 88 9.01 -1.65 -15.63
CA TYR A 88 9.57 -0.68 -16.55
C TYR A 88 10.93 -1.13 -17.10
N LYS A 89 11.81 -1.68 -16.27
CA LYS A 89 13.09 -2.25 -16.72
C LYS A 89 12.89 -3.36 -17.74
N ALA A 90 11.89 -4.24 -17.55
CA ALA A 90 11.53 -5.25 -18.53
C ALA A 90 10.99 -4.63 -19.83
N MET A 91 10.15 -3.60 -19.74
CA MET A 91 9.65 -2.87 -20.93
C MET A 91 10.79 -2.24 -21.73
N LYS A 92 11.79 -1.65 -21.09
CA LYS A 92 12.96 -1.02 -21.77
C LYS A 92 13.78 -1.99 -22.61
N LEU A 93 13.67 -3.31 -22.40
CA LEU A 93 14.32 -4.36 -23.19
C LEU A 93 13.49 -4.76 -24.42
N MET A 94 12.34 -4.14 -24.64
CA MET A 94 11.41 -4.46 -25.73
C MET A 94 11.28 -3.27 -26.68
N ASN A 95 10.88 -3.53 -27.92
CA ASN A 95 10.47 -2.46 -28.83
C ASN A 95 9.12 -1.87 -28.41
N THR A 96 8.78 -0.68 -28.86
CA THR A 96 7.59 0.08 -28.48
C THR A 96 6.29 -0.70 -28.61
N ARG A 97 6.10 -1.46 -29.69
CA ARG A 97 4.91 -2.29 -29.87
C ARG A 97 4.81 -3.39 -28.79
N LYS A 98 5.92 -4.07 -28.50
CA LYS A 98 5.95 -5.11 -27.44
C LYS A 98 5.75 -4.49 -26.05
N GLN A 99 6.24 -3.26 -25.82
CA GLN A 99 5.98 -2.52 -24.57
C GLN A 99 4.48 -2.32 -24.38
N GLY A 100 3.74 -1.91 -25.43
CA GLY A 100 2.29 -1.74 -25.36
C GLY A 100 1.56 -3.04 -25.07
N ILE A 101 1.88 -4.13 -25.78
CA ILE A 101 1.30 -5.45 -25.49
C ILE A 101 1.60 -5.87 -24.04
N PHE A 102 2.82 -5.67 -23.57
CA PHE A 102 3.25 -6.08 -22.24
C PHE A 102 2.54 -5.30 -21.12
N VAL A 103 2.42 -3.96 -21.24
CA VAL A 103 1.73 -3.16 -20.24
C VAL A 103 0.23 -3.44 -20.21
N LYS A 104 -0.41 -3.64 -21.39
CA LYS A 104 -1.82 -4.06 -21.47
C LYS A 104 -2.04 -5.40 -20.77
N ALA A 105 -1.12 -6.35 -20.97
CA ALA A 105 -1.16 -7.65 -20.32
C ALA A 105 -1.00 -7.55 -18.80
N ILE A 106 -0.10 -6.69 -18.29
CA ILE A 106 0.01 -6.39 -16.85
C ILE A 106 -1.32 -5.84 -16.32
N CYS A 107 -1.93 -4.88 -17.01
CA CYS A 107 -3.20 -4.29 -16.63
C CYS A 107 -4.34 -5.32 -16.60
N ALA A 108 -4.49 -6.13 -17.65
CA ALA A 108 -5.47 -7.21 -17.74
C ALA A 108 -5.29 -8.23 -16.60
N TYR A 109 -4.04 -8.58 -16.29
CA TYR A 109 -3.74 -9.46 -15.17
C TYR A 109 -4.07 -8.83 -13.82
N MET A 110 -3.72 -7.57 -13.60
CA MET A 110 -3.90 -6.92 -12.29
C MET A 110 -5.35 -6.51 -12.00
N PHE A 111 -6.10 -6.06 -13.00
CA PHE A 111 -7.49 -5.62 -12.85
C PHE A 111 -8.50 -6.71 -13.18
N GLY A 112 -8.29 -7.47 -14.26
CA GLY A 112 -9.19 -8.51 -14.78
C GLY A 112 -8.92 -9.92 -14.23
N ASN A 113 -7.73 -10.18 -13.69
CA ASN A 113 -7.21 -11.52 -13.38
C ASN A 113 -7.03 -12.42 -14.61
N GLU A 114 -6.90 -11.82 -15.78
CA GLU A 114 -6.66 -12.54 -17.03
C GLU A 114 -5.18 -12.92 -17.11
N GLU A 115 -4.89 -14.19 -17.33
CA GLU A 115 -3.53 -14.65 -17.51
C GLU A 115 -3.13 -14.53 -19.00
N PRO A 116 -2.19 -13.62 -19.31
CA PRO A 116 -1.82 -13.40 -20.70
C PRO A 116 -1.04 -14.59 -21.24
N LYS A 117 -1.22 -14.86 -22.54
CA LYS A 117 -0.41 -15.79 -23.30
C LYS A 117 0.34 -14.99 -24.37
N PHE A 118 1.66 -15.07 -24.34
CA PHE A 118 2.50 -14.42 -25.33
C PHE A 118 3.04 -15.48 -26.32
N GLU A 119 3.00 -15.14 -27.60
CA GLU A 119 3.67 -15.94 -28.62
C GLU A 119 5.19 -15.83 -28.54
N ASP A 120 5.68 -14.67 -28.04
CA ASP A 120 7.09 -14.39 -27.81
C ASP A 120 7.54 -14.97 -26.46
N GLY A 121 8.38 -16.00 -26.52
CA GLY A 121 8.92 -16.65 -25.32
C GLY A 121 9.74 -15.70 -24.40
N THR A 122 10.40 -14.69 -24.98
CA THR A 122 11.13 -13.69 -24.21
C THR A 122 10.18 -12.81 -23.38
N MET A 123 9.10 -12.35 -24.02
CA MET A 123 8.06 -11.56 -23.35
C MET A 123 7.36 -12.39 -22.26
N GLN A 124 7.07 -13.67 -22.54
CA GLN A 124 6.53 -14.60 -21.56
C GLN A 124 7.48 -14.76 -20.35
N GLY A 125 8.79 -14.84 -20.59
CA GLY A 125 9.81 -14.90 -19.54
C GLY A 125 9.80 -13.66 -18.65
N TYR A 126 9.79 -12.45 -19.23
CA TYR A 126 9.70 -11.19 -18.48
C TYR A 126 8.41 -11.09 -17.67
N PHE A 127 7.28 -11.49 -18.26
CA PHE A 127 6.01 -11.51 -17.53
C PHE A 127 6.05 -12.47 -16.33
N THR A 128 6.60 -13.66 -16.51
CA THR A 128 6.75 -14.65 -15.43
C THR A 128 7.58 -14.11 -14.26
N LEU A 129 8.67 -13.39 -14.54
CA LEU A 129 9.46 -12.73 -13.49
C LEU A 129 8.67 -11.64 -12.76
N CYS A 130 7.90 -10.83 -13.50
CA CYS A 130 7.07 -9.78 -12.92
C CYS A 130 5.87 -10.34 -12.14
N LYS A 131 5.30 -11.47 -12.58
CA LYS A 131 4.10 -12.11 -12.02
C LYS A 131 4.23 -12.38 -10.52
N ARG A 132 5.41 -12.82 -10.06
CA ARG A 132 5.64 -13.07 -8.62
C ARG A 132 5.33 -11.85 -7.75
N LYS A 133 5.75 -10.65 -8.15
CA LYS A 133 5.46 -9.40 -7.42
C LYS A 133 3.98 -9.02 -7.54
N MET A 134 3.38 -9.23 -8.72
CA MET A 134 1.95 -9.00 -8.95
C MET A 134 1.08 -9.89 -8.04
N ASP A 135 1.41 -11.17 -7.92
CA ASP A 135 0.68 -12.12 -7.07
C ASP A 135 0.77 -11.76 -5.58
N ILE A 136 1.95 -11.34 -5.11
CA ILE A 136 2.14 -10.84 -3.75
C ILE A 136 1.25 -9.61 -3.51
N SER A 137 1.24 -8.66 -4.46
CA SER A 137 0.41 -7.45 -4.38
C SER A 137 -1.09 -7.80 -4.32
N LYS A 138 -1.57 -8.71 -5.19
CA LYS A 138 -2.95 -9.21 -5.17
C LYS A 138 -3.30 -9.88 -3.85
N LYS A 139 -2.41 -10.73 -3.31
CA LYS A 139 -2.61 -11.41 -2.02
C LYS A 139 -2.75 -10.40 -0.88
N ARG A 140 -1.88 -9.40 -0.81
CA ARG A 140 -1.94 -8.33 0.20
C ARG A 140 -3.25 -7.55 0.12
N LYS A 141 -3.70 -7.17 -1.08
CA LYS A 141 -4.96 -6.46 -1.30
C LYS A 141 -6.19 -7.28 -0.86
N ARG A 142 -6.19 -8.61 -1.13
CA ARG A 142 -7.26 -9.52 -0.67
C ARG A 142 -7.28 -9.66 0.85
N SER A 143 -6.13 -9.74 1.49
CA SER A 143 -6.01 -9.83 2.95
C SER A 143 -6.49 -8.55 3.64
N GLY A 144 -6.11 -7.36 3.13
CA GLY A 144 -6.58 -6.08 3.65
C GLY A 144 -8.10 -5.90 3.54
N ARG A 145 -8.73 -6.34 2.44
CA ARG A 145 -10.20 -6.33 2.28
C ARG A 145 -10.91 -7.22 3.30
N ARG A 146 -10.36 -8.41 3.59
CA ARG A 146 -10.95 -9.34 4.59
C ARG A 146 -10.87 -8.75 6.00
N GLY A 147 -9.78 -8.09 6.36
CA GLY A 147 -9.64 -7.40 7.64
C GLY A 147 -10.63 -6.23 7.80
N GLY A 148 -10.80 -5.40 6.76
CA GLY A 148 -11.75 -4.30 6.76
C GLY A 148 -13.22 -4.75 6.80
N ALA A 149 -13.57 -5.86 6.13
CA ALA A 149 -14.92 -6.42 6.15
C ALA A 149 -15.30 -6.98 7.54
N LYS A 150 -14.36 -7.59 8.25
CA LYS A 150 -14.58 -8.03 9.64
C LYS A 150 -14.85 -6.86 10.59
N LYS A 151 -14.09 -5.75 10.48
CA LYS A 151 -14.34 -4.53 11.26
C LYS A 151 -15.73 -3.93 10.98
N LYS A 152 -16.17 -3.85 9.71
CA LYS A 152 -17.52 -3.35 9.37
C LYS A 152 -18.65 -4.22 9.93
N LYS A 153 -18.49 -5.56 9.97
CA LYS A 153 -19.51 -6.45 10.57
C LYS A 153 -19.64 -6.28 12.08
N ILE A 154 -18.53 -6.01 12.78
CA ILE A 154 -18.54 -5.78 14.24
C ILE A 154 -19.21 -4.43 14.57
N CYS A 155 -19.08 -3.41 13.72
CA CYS A 155 -19.72 -2.11 13.93
C CYS A 155 -21.19 -2.05 13.46
N ALA A 156 -21.72 -3.06 12.77
CA ALA A 156 -23.08 -3.08 12.22
C ALA A 156 -24.03 -4.05 12.94
N ALA A 157 -23.63 -4.64 14.06
CA ALA A 157 -24.53 -5.45 14.89
C ALA A 157 -25.39 -4.50 15.74
N PRO A 158 -26.73 -4.59 15.68
CA PRO A 158 -27.59 -3.80 16.56
C PRO A 158 -27.42 -4.31 18.00
N LEU A 159 -27.28 -3.37 18.93
CA LEU A 159 -27.40 -3.60 20.35
C LEU A 159 -28.80 -4.13 20.66
N THR A 160 -28.95 -5.44 20.89
CA THR A 160 -30.08 -5.98 21.59
C THR A 160 -29.81 -5.89 23.08
N GLU A 161 -30.54 -5.00 23.73
CA GLU A 161 -30.71 -5.02 25.17
C GLU A 161 -31.40 -6.30 25.56
N GLU A 162 -30.78 -7.13 26.38
CA GLU A 162 -31.49 -7.98 27.34
C GLU A 162 -30.51 -8.55 28.38
N THR A 163 -30.85 -8.21 29.56
CA THR A 163 -30.89 -8.83 30.89
C THR A 163 -29.66 -8.81 31.75
N VAL A 164 -29.84 -7.96 32.75
CA VAL A 164 -29.16 -7.94 34.04
C VAL A 164 -29.36 -9.28 34.76
N SER A 165 -28.27 -9.91 35.16
CA SER A 165 -28.25 -10.82 36.30
C SER A 165 -26.96 -10.65 37.09
N GLU A 166 -27.14 -10.14 38.26
CA GLU A 166 -26.21 -9.96 39.35
C GLU A 166 -25.57 -11.28 39.77
N VAL A 167 -24.24 -11.40 39.66
CA VAL A 167 -23.49 -12.33 40.52
C VAL A 167 -22.24 -11.58 40.99
N GLN A 168 -22.30 -11.16 42.24
CA GLN A 168 -21.13 -10.70 43.00
C GLN A 168 -20.10 -11.82 43.09
N ARG A 169 -18.91 -11.62 42.56
CA ARG A 169 -17.69 -12.28 43.00
C ARG A 169 -16.55 -11.27 43.04
N THR A 170 -16.15 -11.00 44.28
CA THR A 170 -14.88 -10.34 44.60
C THR A 170 -13.74 -11.18 44.07
N GLU A 171 -13.07 -10.69 43.01
CA GLU A 171 -11.76 -11.17 42.63
C GLU A 171 -10.79 -10.01 42.53
N THR A 172 -9.70 -10.16 43.24
CA THR A 172 -8.52 -9.33 43.21
C THR A 172 -8.07 -9.10 41.78
N VAL A 173 -8.08 -7.86 41.31
CA VAL A 173 -7.63 -7.43 40.01
C VAL A 173 -6.11 -7.61 39.94
N THR A 174 -5.65 -8.76 39.51
CA THR A 174 -4.31 -8.94 38.97
C THR A 174 -4.33 -8.39 37.55
N SER A 175 -3.62 -7.31 37.30
CA SER A 175 -3.42 -6.74 35.96
C SER A 175 -2.98 -7.83 34.98
N PRO A 176 -3.54 -7.91 33.78
CA PRO A 176 -3.15 -8.94 32.80
C PRO A 176 -1.66 -8.80 32.52
N LYS A 177 -0.93 -9.90 32.61
CA LYS A 177 0.52 -9.95 32.35
C LYS A 177 0.75 -9.72 30.87
N ILE A 178 1.18 -8.52 30.50
CA ILE A 178 1.52 -8.17 29.13
C ILE A 178 2.91 -8.72 28.83
N LEU A 179 3.03 -9.66 27.90
CA LEU A 179 4.28 -10.29 27.53
C LEU A 179 4.63 -10.09 26.04
N THR A 180 3.61 -9.85 25.22
CA THR A 180 3.78 -9.75 23.78
C THR A 180 3.19 -8.46 23.21
N TYR A 181 3.59 -8.12 21.97
CA TYR A 181 2.98 -7.03 21.23
C TYR A 181 1.46 -7.17 21.08
N GLU A 182 0.96 -8.39 20.95
CA GLU A 182 -0.48 -8.64 20.80
C GLU A 182 -1.22 -8.41 22.12
N ASP A 183 -0.63 -8.82 23.24
CA ASP A 183 -1.17 -8.53 24.59
C ASP A 183 -1.27 -7.03 24.83
N PHE A 184 -0.18 -6.29 24.49
CA PHE A 184 -0.17 -4.84 24.58
C PHE A 184 -1.27 -4.19 23.73
N ARG A 185 -1.44 -4.65 22.48
CA ARG A 185 -2.49 -4.15 21.57
C ARG A 185 -3.90 -4.40 22.08
N ASN A 186 -4.11 -5.52 22.77
CA ASN A 186 -5.40 -5.87 23.37
C ASN A 186 -5.69 -5.03 24.63
N ALA A 187 -4.65 -4.74 25.41
CA ALA A 187 -4.78 -3.93 26.63
C ALA A 187 -4.97 -2.42 26.31
N TYR A 188 -4.39 -1.93 25.19
CA TYR A 188 -4.45 -0.51 24.80
C TYR A 188 -5.06 -0.33 23.40
N PRO A 189 -6.36 -0.56 23.23
CA PRO A 189 -7.04 -0.52 21.93
C PRO A 189 -7.07 0.88 21.31
N ASP A 190 -6.92 1.94 22.09
CA ASP A 190 -6.93 3.33 21.65
C ASP A 190 -5.65 3.73 20.91
N ILE A 191 -4.57 2.95 21.04
CA ILE A 191 -3.33 3.18 20.33
C ILE A 191 -3.44 2.65 18.91
N GLN A 192 -3.50 3.56 17.94
CA GLN A 192 -3.68 3.24 16.53
C GLN A 192 -2.38 2.81 15.85
N GLY A 193 -2.51 2.26 14.65
CA GLY A 193 -1.38 1.88 13.80
C GLY A 193 -0.93 0.43 14.02
N SER A 194 0.13 0.06 13.33
CA SER A 194 0.75 -1.27 13.42
C SER A 194 2.21 -1.17 13.05
N LEU A 195 3.04 -2.04 13.62
CA LEU A 195 4.46 -2.15 13.28
C LEU A 195 4.61 -3.03 12.05
N PHE A 196 5.15 -2.47 10.95
CA PHE A 196 5.38 -3.15 9.68
C PHE A 196 6.77 -2.86 9.12
N GLY A 197 7.27 -3.77 8.28
CA GLY A 197 8.55 -3.61 7.60
C GLY A 197 9.74 -3.55 8.56
N SER A 198 10.57 -2.51 8.47
CA SER A 198 11.72 -2.35 9.35
C SER A 198 11.36 -2.15 10.82
N ALA A 199 10.13 -1.73 11.11
CA ALA A 199 9.61 -1.59 12.46
C ALA A 199 9.04 -2.90 13.02
N GLU A 200 8.88 -3.95 12.21
CA GLU A 200 8.31 -5.23 12.66
C GLU A 200 9.20 -5.94 13.70
N ARG A 201 10.50 -5.66 13.70
CA ARG A 201 11.46 -6.13 14.71
C ARG A 201 11.03 -5.76 16.14
N TYR A 202 10.42 -4.60 16.35
CA TYR A 202 9.97 -4.16 17.67
C TYR A 202 8.89 -5.05 18.30
N LYS A 203 8.22 -5.89 17.51
CA LYS A 203 7.25 -6.85 18.04
C LYS A 203 7.92 -7.95 18.89
N THR A 204 9.18 -8.27 18.56
CA THR A 204 9.99 -9.30 19.23
C THR A 204 11.11 -8.73 20.06
N ASP A 205 11.65 -7.56 19.72
CA ASP A 205 12.86 -7.00 20.29
C ASP A 205 12.58 -6.12 21.54
N LEU A 206 11.32 -5.68 21.73
CA LEU A 206 10.92 -4.90 22.89
C LEU A 206 10.27 -5.76 23.97
N ASP A 207 10.61 -5.44 25.23
CA ASP A 207 9.84 -5.92 26.37
C ASP A 207 8.52 -5.13 26.49
N TRP A 208 7.46 -5.72 25.99
CA TRP A 208 6.14 -5.10 25.96
C TRP A 208 5.51 -4.93 27.36
N GLY A 209 5.98 -5.69 28.35
CA GLY A 209 5.62 -5.47 29.74
C GLY A 209 6.21 -4.17 30.29
N ASP A 210 7.47 -3.88 29.97
CA ASP A 210 8.09 -2.60 30.36
C ASP A 210 7.51 -1.42 29.58
N VAL A 211 7.24 -1.60 28.28
CA VAL A 211 6.55 -0.57 27.47
C VAL A 211 5.20 -0.22 28.06
N ALA A 212 4.41 -1.20 28.51
CA ALA A 212 3.12 -0.98 29.15
C ALA A 212 3.26 -0.24 30.49
N ALA A 213 4.18 -0.69 31.34
CA ALA A 213 4.44 -0.06 32.63
C ALA A 213 4.87 1.40 32.48
N LYS A 214 5.73 1.72 31.51
CA LYS A 214 6.15 3.09 31.20
C LYS A 214 5.03 3.91 30.58
N TYR A 215 4.22 3.33 29.70
CA TYR A 215 3.04 3.98 29.13
C TYR A 215 2.08 4.42 30.23
N ASP A 216 1.81 3.55 31.20
CA ASP A 216 0.89 3.85 32.32
C ASP A 216 1.47 4.84 33.35
N ALA A 217 2.79 4.95 33.43
CA ALA A 217 3.45 5.86 34.40
C ALA A 217 3.80 7.24 33.81
N ASP A 218 3.88 7.37 32.48
CA ASP A 218 4.41 8.56 31.81
C ASP A 218 3.33 9.30 31.03
N GLU A 219 2.97 10.50 31.48
CA GLU A 219 1.95 11.36 30.85
C GLU A 219 2.29 11.74 29.40
N GLU A 220 3.56 11.86 29.02
CA GLU A 220 3.95 12.14 27.65
C GLU A 220 3.68 10.93 26.74
N LEU A 221 3.89 9.71 27.25
CA LEU A 221 3.57 8.49 26.51
C LEU A 221 2.07 8.24 26.43
N LYS A 222 1.30 8.52 27.50
CA LYS A 222 -0.17 8.40 27.50
C LYS A 222 -0.86 9.27 26.46
N ASN A 223 -0.26 10.38 26.06
CA ASN A 223 -0.79 11.26 25.03
C ASN A 223 -0.52 10.73 23.60
N VAL A 224 0.26 9.66 23.44
CA VAL A 224 0.56 9.08 22.13
C VAL A 224 -0.54 8.12 21.72
N ARG A 225 -1.15 8.36 20.54
CA ARG A 225 -2.22 7.54 19.98
C ARG A 225 -1.76 6.68 18.80
N ASN A 226 -0.47 6.63 18.51
CA ASN A 226 0.09 5.84 17.41
C ASN A 226 1.24 4.96 17.93
N ILE A 227 1.15 3.65 17.65
CA ILE A 227 2.11 2.66 18.16
C ILE A 227 3.55 2.91 17.72
N PHE A 228 3.76 3.38 16.48
CA PHE A 228 5.10 3.67 15.97
C PHE A 228 5.72 4.88 16.70
N GLN A 229 4.93 5.92 16.95
CA GLN A 229 5.37 7.09 17.71
C GLN A 229 5.62 6.74 19.17
N LEU A 230 4.79 5.85 19.74
CA LEU A 230 4.97 5.36 21.12
C LEU A 230 6.33 4.65 21.26
N VAL A 231 6.60 3.67 20.40
CA VAL A 231 7.87 2.93 20.40
C VAL A 231 9.05 3.87 20.25
N ARG A 232 8.99 4.81 19.31
CA ARG A 232 10.06 5.78 19.07
C ARG A 232 10.32 6.68 20.28
N ARG A 233 9.27 7.17 20.96
CA ARG A 233 9.42 7.98 22.17
C ARG A 233 9.92 7.15 23.34
N TYR A 234 9.42 5.93 23.49
CA TYR A 234 9.91 4.99 24.49
C TYR A 234 11.40 4.73 24.32
N GLU A 235 11.87 4.40 23.13
CA GLU A 235 13.30 4.22 22.84
C GLU A 235 14.13 5.46 23.16
N GLN A 236 13.66 6.64 22.76
CA GLN A 236 14.37 7.90 23.03
C GLN A 236 14.51 8.21 24.51
N LYS A 237 13.55 7.80 25.34
CA LYS A 237 13.47 8.18 26.74
C LYS A 237 13.99 7.10 27.69
N TYR A 238 13.81 5.83 27.34
CA TYR A 238 14.07 4.69 28.23
C TYR A 238 15.04 3.65 27.70
N SER A 239 15.33 3.61 26.40
CA SER A 239 16.42 2.78 25.92
C SER A 239 17.75 3.45 26.28
N GLU A 240 18.50 2.81 27.13
CA GLU A 240 19.90 3.17 27.34
C GLU A 240 20.61 3.10 25.99
N LYS A 241 21.25 4.22 25.59
CA LYS A 241 22.00 4.31 24.34
C LYS A 241 23.07 3.22 24.35
N TRP A 242 22.99 2.35 23.34
CA TRP A 242 24.10 1.51 22.91
C TRP A 242 25.18 2.35 22.27
#